data_7cc7df662190884bd6e49bf5a440c4cb
#
_entry.id   7cc7df662190884bd6e49bf5a440c4cb
#
_cell.length_a   1.000
_cell.length_b   1.000
_cell.length_c   1.000
_cell.angle_alpha   90.00
_cell.angle_beta   90.00
_cell.angle_gamma   90.00
#
_symmetry.space_group_name_H-M   'P 1'
#
loop_
_entity.id
_entity.type
_entity.pdbx_description
1 polymer ?
#
loop_
_entity_poly.entity_id
_entity_poly.type
_entity_poly.pdbx_seq_one_letter_code
_entity_poly.pdbx_strand_id
1 'polypeptide(L)'
;MTSNGGPLLEVKGISKYFGSVIALKDVSMFVRAGEVTCLLGDNGAGKSTLIKTLSGVYRADEGEYLFDGEPMDFRSPRDALERGIATVYQDLAMIPLLSIWRNFFLGSEPTKGWGPFRRYDVEYATATTRDELGKMGIDIRDPDQPVGTLSGGERQSVAIARAVHFGAKVLILDEPTASLGVKQAGVVLRYIVQAKQRGIGVIFISHNPHHAYPVGDHFVILRRGQVYGDFAREELGLEGLVQMMAGGEELENLAHELERAAAGGTAAEDLRKAAALLEAETGTREDREPPQGPAPGPGG
;
A
#
# COMPACT_ATOMS: atom_id res chain seq x y z
N MET A 1 13.62 22.23 -3.03
CA MET A 1 12.74 23.35 -2.60
C MET A 1 11.32 22.87 -2.83
N THR A 2 10.70 22.29 -1.84
CA THR A 2 9.33 21.76 -1.89
C THR A 2 8.38 22.91 -1.64
N SER A 3 7.51 23.12 -2.62
CA SER A 3 6.41 24.05 -2.62
C SER A 3 5.40 23.71 -1.50
N ASN A 4 4.92 24.77 -0.83
CA ASN A 4 3.58 24.87 -0.25
C ASN A 4 2.86 23.54 0.07
N GLY A 5 2.94 23.02 1.26
CA GLY A 5 1.98 22.16 1.98
C GLY A 5 0.88 21.35 1.26
N GLY A 6 0.87 21.30 -0.07
CA GLY A 6 -0.10 20.57 -0.90
C GLY A 6 0.27 19.09 -1.11
N PRO A 7 -0.67 18.29 -1.63
CA PRO A 7 -0.42 16.90 -1.99
C PRO A 7 0.69 16.77 -3.04
N LEU A 8 1.58 15.78 -2.86
CA LEU A 8 2.59 15.41 -3.85
C LEU A 8 1.95 14.60 -5.00
N LEU A 9 1.02 13.71 -4.65
CA LEU A 9 0.19 12.95 -5.58
C LEU A 9 -1.26 13.13 -5.17
N GLU A 10 -2.13 13.42 -6.12
CA GLU A 10 -3.57 13.56 -5.89
C GLU A 10 -4.34 12.96 -7.06
N VAL A 11 -5.40 12.23 -6.76
CA VAL A 11 -6.38 11.78 -7.74
C VAL A 11 -7.77 12.27 -7.35
N LYS A 12 -8.53 12.73 -8.34
CA LYS A 12 -9.86 13.30 -8.17
C LYS A 12 -10.86 12.61 -9.09
N GLY A 13 -11.84 11.94 -8.50
CA GLY A 13 -12.93 11.33 -9.24
C GLY A 13 -12.53 10.23 -10.20
N ILE A 14 -11.46 9.49 -9.91
CA ILE A 14 -10.95 8.43 -10.79
C ILE A 14 -11.98 7.32 -10.91
N SER A 15 -12.37 7.03 -12.17
CA SER A 15 -13.19 5.87 -12.52
C SER A 15 -12.46 4.97 -13.50
N LYS A 16 -12.67 3.65 -13.37
CA LYS A 16 -12.09 2.64 -14.26
C LYS A 16 -13.07 1.53 -14.57
N TYR A 17 -13.27 1.29 -15.85
CA TYR A 17 -14.19 0.32 -16.38
C TYR A 17 -13.47 -0.79 -17.16
N PHE A 18 -13.93 -2.03 -17.03
CA PHE A 18 -13.50 -3.17 -17.82
C PHE A 18 -14.73 -3.83 -18.46
N GLY A 19 -15.08 -3.41 -19.67
CA GLY A 19 -16.35 -3.80 -20.30
C GLY A 19 -17.53 -3.35 -19.45
N SER A 20 -18.34 -4.28 -18.95
CA SER A 20 -19.47 -4.00 -18.05
C SER A 20 -19.11 -3.92 -16.57
N VAL A 21 -17.86 -4.21 -16.22
CA VAL A 21 -17.41 -4.22 -14.82
C VAL A 21 -16.90 -2.84 -14.43
N ILE A 22 -17.50 -2.25 -13.40
CA ILE A 22 -17.03 -1.02 -12.77
C ILE A 22 -16.00 -1.41 -11.69
N ALA A 23 -14.72 -1.21 -11.98
CA ALA A 23 -13.65 -1.57 -11.05
C ALA A 23 -13.32 -0.45 -10.07
N LEU A 24 -13.45 0.81 -10.51
CA LEU A 24 -13.35 2.01 -9.69
C LEU A 24 -14.44 3.00 -10.12
N LYS A 25 -15.01 3.72 -9.16
CA LYS A 25 -16.01 4.73 -9.41
C LYS A 25 -15.81 5.91 -8.47
N ASP A 26 -15.49 7.07 -9.05
CA ASP A 26 -15.37 8.36 -8.37
C ASP A 26 -14.40 8.30 -7.16
N VAL A 27 -13.24 7.68 -7.37
CA VAL A 27 -12.23 7.53 -6.31
C VAL A 27 -11.35 8.75 -6.24
N SER A 28 -11.30 9.39 -5.06
CA SER A 28 -10.41 10.51 -4.77
C SER A 28 -9.51 10.14 -3.59
N MET A 29 -8.23 10.44 -3.70
CA MET A 29 -7.25 10.31 -2.60
C MET A 29 -6.04 11.18 -2.86
N PHE A 30 -5.22 11.38 -1.83
CA PHE A 30 -3.98 12.12 -1.94
C PHE A 30 -2.85 11.50 -1.12
N VAL A 31 -1.62 11.91 -1.44
CA VAL A 31 -0.40 11.56 -0.71
C VAL A 31 0.45 12.80 -0.55
N ARG A 32 0.93 13.09 0.66
CA ARG A 32 1.86 14.17 0.91
C ARG A 32 3.29 13.66 1.06
N ALA A 33 4.24 14.54 0.79
CA ALA A 33 5.65 14.24 1.03
C ALA A 33 5.90 14.00 2.53
N GLY A 34 6.58 12.91 2.87
CA GLY A 34 6.87 12.55 4.26
C GLY A 34 5.66 12.06 5.06
N GLU A 35 4.60 11.60 4.39
CA GLU A 35 3.43 10.98 5.01
C GLU A 35 3.18 9.57 4.45
N VAL A 36 2.54 8.75 5.26
CA VAL A 36 2.06 7.40 4.87
C VAL A 36 0.55 7.44 4.75
N THR A 37 0.06 7.34 3.52
CA THR A 37 -1.37 7.13 3.22
C THR A 37 -1.62 5.65 3.09
N CYS A 38 -2.41 5.09 4.01
CA CYS A 38 -2.80 3.69 3.99
C CYS A 38 -4.04 3.50 3.13
N LEU A 39 -3.93 2.71 2.05
CA LEU A 39 -5.07 2.28 1.23
C LEU A 39 -5.52 0.91 1.70
N LEU A 40 -6.66 0.86 2.34
CA LEU A 40 -7.19 -0.32 3.02
C LEU A 40 -8.46 -0.84 2.34
N GLY A 41 -8.82 -2.07 2.60
CA GLY A 41 -10.04 -2.71 2.08
C GLY A 41 -9.83 -4.18 1.81
N ASP A 42 -10.92 -4.91 1.63
CA ASP A 42 -10.92 -6.34 1.39
C ASP A 42 -10.43 -6.74 -0.02
N ASN A 43 -10.30 -8.03 -0.24
CA ASN A 43 -10.02 -8.56 -1.56
C ASN A 43 -11.20 -8.24 -2.50
N GLY A 44 -10.85 -7.72 -3.69
CA GLY A 44 -11.88 -7.26 -4.64
C GLY A 44 -12.38 -5.83 -4.42
N ALA A 45 -11.92 -5.11 -3.38
CA ALA A 45 -12.32 -3.73 -3.13
C ALA A 45 -11.90 -2.73 -4.23
N GLY A 46 -11.01 -3.11 -5.17
CA GLY A 46 -10.51 -2.24 -6.24
C GLY A 46 -9.07 -1.75 -6.01
N LYS A 47 -8.41 -2.10 -4.89
CA LYS A 47 -7.05 -1.65 -4.54
C LYS A 47 -6.04 -1.88 -5.66
N SER A 48 -5.96 -3.10 -6.20
CA SER A 48 -5.02 -3.43 -7.28
C SER A 48 -5.30 -2.67 -8.57
N THR A 49 -6.56 -2.34 -8.86
CA THR A 49 -6.92 -1.51 -10.01
C THR A 49 -6.45 -0.08 -9.80
N LEU A 50 -6.66 0.48 -8.60
CA LEU A 50 -6.20 1.82 -8.25
C LEU A 50 -4.68 1.92 -8.31
N ILE A 51 -3.94 0.95 -7.72
CA ILE A 51 -2.47 0.89 -7.81
C ILE A 51 -2.00 0.90 -9.26
N LYS A 52 -2.59 0.05 -10.11
CA LYS A 52 -2.23 -0.05 -11.52
C LYS A 52 -2.54 1.24 -12.27
N THR A 53 -3.55 1.98 -11.86
CA THR A 53 -3.85 3.32 -12.40
C THR A 53 -2.80 4.33 -11.93
N LEU A 54 -2.47 4.35 -10.62
CA LEU A 54 -1.47 5.25 -10.05
C LEU A 54 -0.05 5.00 -10.61
N SER A 55 0.27 3.74 -10.90
CA SER A 55 1.57 3.33 -11.47
C SER A 55 1.64 3.43 -13.00
N GLY A 56 0.60 3.92 -13.69
CA GLY A 56 0.58 4.07 -15.14
C GLY A 56 0.40 2.77 -15.94
N VAL A 57 0.04 1.66 -15.30
CA VAL A 57 -0.33 0.40 -15.99
C VAL A 57 -1.68 0.53 -16.66
N TYR A 58 -2.64 1.18 -16.00
CA TYR A 58 -3.94 1.49 -16.55
C TYR A 58 -4.13 3.01 -16.64
N ARG A 59 -4.80 3.46 -17.70
CA ARG A 59 -5.33 4.82 -17.76
C ARG A 59 -6.69 4.84 -17.07
N ALA A 60 -6.96 5.91 -16.32
CA ALA A 60 -8.30 6.19 -15.85
C ALA A 60 -9.22 6.46 -17.04
N ASP A 61 -10.49 6.07 -16.91
CA ASP A 61 -11.49 6.40 -17.93
C ASP A 61 -12.11 7.76 -17.64
N GLU A 62 -12.17 8.17 -16.35
CA GLU A 62 -12.66 9.46 -15.89
C GLU A 62 -11.81 9.97 -14.72
N GLY A 63 -11.89 11.26 -14.43
CA GLY A 63 -11.22 11.92 -13.31
C GLY A 63 -9.88 12.55 -13.69
N GLU A 64 -9.20 13.09 -12.68
CA GLU A 64 -7.94 13.79 -12.82
C GLU A 64 -6.86 13.13 -11.97
N TYR A 65 -5.64 13.09 -12.51
CA TYR A 65 -4.44 12.66 -11.82
C TYR A 65 -3.44 13.80 -11.80
N LEU A 66 -3.04 14.23 -10.59
CA LEU A 66 -2.10 15.33 -10.40
C LEU A 66 -0.85 14.83 -9.68
N PHE A 67 0.31 15.29 -10.12
CA PHE A 67 1.58 15.06 -9.44
C PHE A 67 2.32 16.39 -9.28
N ASP A 68 2.64 16.75 -8.03
CA ASP A 68 3.22 18.06 -7.66
C ASP A 68 2.35 19.23 -8.17
N GLY A 69 1.02 19.04 -8.16
CA GLY A 69 0.02 20.00 -8.63
C GLY A 69 -0.17 20.07 -10.14
N GLU A 70 0.64 19.35 -10.93
CA GLU A 70 0.53 19.32 -12.39
C GLU A 70 -0.32 18.13 -12.86
N PRO A 71 -1.26 18.32 -13.81
CA PRO A 71 -2.01 17.22 -14.40
C PRO A 71 -1.10 16.23 -15.14
N MET A 72 -1.32 14.94 -14.89
CA MET A 72 -0.55 13.84 -15.47
C MET A 72 -1.43 12.88 -16.26
N ASP A 73 -0.90 12.39 -17.37
CA ASP A 73 -1.48 11.30 -18.16
C ASP A 73 -0.37 10.29 -18.46
N PHE A 74 -0.17 9.35 -17.54
CA PHE A 74 0.82 8.29 -17.73
C PHE A 74 0.34 7.28 -18.77
N ARG A 75 1.19 7.00 -19.75
CA ARG A 75 0.94 6.02 -20.81
C ARG A 75 1.62 4.69 -20.55
N SER A 76 2.54 4.67 -19.59
CA SER A 76 3.29 3.48 -19.20
C SER A 76 3.79 3.59 -17.75
N PRO A 77 4.09 2.44 -17.11
CA PRO A 77 4.75 2.45 -15.79
C PRO A 77 6.11 3.15 -15.78
N ARG A 78 6.76 3.19 -16.94
CA ARG A 78 8.03 3.91 -17.09
C ARG A 78 7.85 5.41 -16.91
N ASP A 79 6.78 5.98 -17.46
CA ASP A 79 6.49 7.42 -17.33
C ASP A 79 6.27 7.80 -15.86
N ALA A 80 5.55 6.95 -15.10
CA ALA A 80 5.35 7.14 -13.68
C ALA A 80 6.67 7.04 -12.89
N LEU A 81 7.51 6.04 -13.22
CA LEU A 81 8.82 5.86 -12.59
C LEU A 81 9.76 7.04 -12.87
N GLU A 82 9.80 7.56 -14.08
CA GLU A 82 10.62 8.73 -14.47
C GLU A 82 10.19 10.01 -13.72
N ARG A 83 8.94 10.09 -13.28
CA ARG A 83 8.45 11.18 -12.41
C ARG A 83 8.74 10.95 -10.93
N GLY A 84 9.22 9.76 -10.57
CA GLY A 84 9.55 9.37 -9.19
C GLY A 84 8.42 8.62 -8.47
N ILE A 85 7.48 8.00 -9.20
CA ILE A 85 6.48 7.11 -8.62
C ILE A 85 6.97 5.69 -8.79
N ALA A 86 7.46 5.08 -7.72
CA ALA A 86 7.96 3.72 -7.72
C ALA A 86 6.96 2.78 -7.05
N THR A 87 6.68 1.64 -7.67
CA THR A 87 5.77 0.63 -7.14
C THR A 87 6.53 -0.65 -6.81
N VAL A 88 6.37 -1.12 -5.57
CA VAL A 88 6.81 -2.43 -5.11
C VAL A 88 5.56 -3.29 -4.99
N TYR A 89 5.40 -4.19 -5.94
CA TYR A 89 4.27 -5.13 -5.97
C TYR A 89 4.46 -6.27 -4.96
N GLN A 90 3.38 -6.96 -4.64
CA GLN A 90 3.38 -8.14 -3.79
C GLN A 90 4.32 -9.23 -4.32
N ASP A 91 4.33 -9.46 -5.63
CA ASP A 91 5.38 -10.21 -6.32
C ASP A 91 6.53 -9.24 -6.65
N LEU A 92 7.64 -9.41 -5.94
CA LEU A 92 8.80 -8.51 -6.02
C LEU A 92 9.52 -8.54 -7.37
N ALA A 93 9.14 -9.44 -8.28
CA ALA A 93 9.79 -9.65 -9.57
C ALA A 93 11.33 -9.81 -9.47
N MET A 94 11.80 -10.40 -8.38
CA MET A 94 13.22 -10.69 -8.17
C MET A 94 13.59 -12.01 -8.81
N ILE A 95 14.80 -12.10 -9.34
CA ILE A 95 15.36 -13.32 -9.91
C ILE A 95 16.16 -14.04 -8.81
N PRO A 96 15.65 -15.17 -8.25
CA PRO A 96 16.19 -15.77 -7.03
C PRO A 96 17.65 -16.19 -7.13
N LEU A 97 18.10 -16.61 -8.30
CA LEU A 97 19.45 -17.10 -8.57
C LEU A 97 20.46 -15.97 -8.85
N LEU A 98 20.01 -14.76 -9.13
CA LEU A 98 20.91 -13.63 -9.29
C LEU A 98 21.31 -13.07 -7.92
N SER A 99 22.52 -12.49 -7.89
CA SER A 99 23.04 -11.81 -6.70
C SER A 99 22.14 -10.65 -6.26
N ILE A 100 22.26 -10.24 -5.01
CA ILE A 100 21.50 -9.13 -4.43
C ILE A 100 21.79 -7.85 -5.22
N TRP A 101 23.06 -7.53 -5.49
CA TRP A 101 23.38 -6.31 -6.25
C TRP A 101 22.85 -6.33 -7.68
N ARG A 102 22.78 -7.50 -8.34
CA ARG A 102 22.17 -7.61 -9.68
C ARG A 102 20.68 -7.38 -9.64
N ASN A 103 19.98 -7.90 -8.63
CA ASN A 103 18.56 -7.59 -8.44
C ASN A 103 18.33 -6.12 -8.09
N PHE A 104 19.23 -5.52 -7.28
CA PHE A 104 19.14 -4.11 -6.91
C PHE A 104 19.27 -3.19 -8.12
N PHE A 105 20.19 -3.46 -9.04
CA PHE A 105 20.44 -2.65 -10.23
C PHE A 105 19.76 -3.18 -11.50
N LEU A 106 18.89 -4.17 -11.41
CA LEU A 106 18.24 -4.78 -12.58
C LEU A 106 17.53 -3.73 -13.45
N GLY A 107 17.97 -3.59 -14.71
CA GLY A 107 17.47 -2.57 -15.65
C GLY A 107 18.08 -1.17 -15.50
N SER A 108 19.02 -0.99 -14.57
CA SER A 108 19.77 0.27 -14.34
C SER A 108 21.21 -0.04 -13.96
N GLU A 109 21.80 -1.03 -14.62
CA GLU A 109 23.11 -1.57 -14.29
C GLU A 109 24.21 -0.52 -14.47
N PRO A 110 25.01 -0.25 -13.42
CA PRO A 110 26.13 0.67 -13.53
C PRO A 110 27.22 0.08 -14.42
N THR A 111 27.72 0.91 -15.32
CA THR A 111 28.74 0.49 -16.27
C THR A 111 29.92 1.42 -16.26
N LYS A 112 31.13 0.86 -16.44
CA LYS A 112 32.37 1.61 -16.67
C LYS A 112 33.00 1.22 -18.01
N GLY A 113 33.79 2.14 -18.58
CA GLY A 113 34.41 2.01 -19.91
C GLY A 113 33.62 2.76 -20.97
N TRP A 114 34.15 2.72 -22.20
CA TRP A 114 33.64 3.49 -23.33
C TRP A 114 33.45 2.61 -24.58
N GLY A 115 32.38 2.84 -25.34
CA GLY A 115 32.08 2.12 -26.57
C GLY A 115 32.00 0.61 -26.40
N PRO A 116 32.70 -0.20 -27.23
CA PRO A 116 32.66 -1.67 -27.14
C PRO A 116 33.37 -2.25 -25.91
N PHE A 117 34.10 -1.43 -25.15
CA PHE A 117 34.79 -1.82 -23.89
C PHE A 117 33.92 -1.54 -22.64
N ARG A 118 32.67 -1.24 -22.84
CA ARG A 118 31.72 -1.02 -21.75
C ARG A 118 31.47 -2.33 -21.00
N ARG A 119 31.65 -2.31 -19.67
CA ARG A 119 31.44 -3.49 -18.78
C ARG A 119 30.73 -3.05 -17.51
N TYR A 120 30.10 -3.99 -16.81
CA TYR A 120 29.52 -3.69 -15.52
C TYR A 120 30.54 -3.17 -14.52
N ASP A 121 30.15 -2.15 -13.76
CA ASP A 121 30.91 -1.68 -12.60
C ASP A 121 30.48 -2.43 -11.34
N VAL A 122 30.97 -3.66 -11.22
CA VAL A 122 30.60 -4.57 -10.12
C VAL A 122 31.02 -4.00 -8.77
N GLU A 123 32.19 -3.36 -8.71
CA GLU A 123 32.71 -2.75 -7.49
C GLU A 123 31.82 -1.65 -6.96
N TYR A 124 31.40 -0.72 -7.83
CA TYR A 124 30.43 0.32 -7.50
C TYR A 124 29.08 -0.30 -7.11
N ALA A 125 28.56 -1.27 -7.88
CA ALA A 125 27.29 -1.89 -7.64
C ALA A 125 27.22 -2.60 -6.28
N THR A 126 28.25 -3.38 -5.94
CA THR A 126 28.31 -4.12 -4.66
C THR A 126 28.47 -3.17 -3.48
N ALA A 127 29.35 -2.15 -3.61
CA ALA A 127 29.55 -1.15 -2.55
C ALA A 127 28.26 -0.35 -2.31
N THR A 128 27.62 0.15 -3.35
CA THR A 128 26.37 0.92 -3.28
C THR A 128 25.23 0.08 -2.69
N THR A 129 25.08 -1.17 -3.14
CA THR A 129 24.04 -2.06 -2.61
C THR A 129 24.21 -2.28 -1.12
N ARG A 130 25.45 -2.54 -0.66
CA ARG A 130 25.75 -2.72 0.77
C ARG A 130 25.46 -1.46 1.58
N ASP A 131 25.86 -0.30 1.07
CA ASP A 131 25.65 0.99 1.73
C ASP A 131 24.17 1.32 1.86
N GLU A 132 23.40 1.23 0.76
CA GLU A 132 21.96 1.53 0.76
C GLU A 132 21.16 0.58 1.66
N LEU A 133 21.51 -0.71 1.66
CA LEU A 133 20.86 -1.69 2.54
C LEU A 133 21.29 -1.48 3.99
N GLY A 134 22.57 -1.14 4.23
CA GLY A 134 23.07 -0.77 5.55
C GLY A 134 22.38 0.46 6.14
N LYS A 135 22.12 1.50 5.34
CA LYS A 135 21.33 2.69 5.74
C LYS A 135 19.91 2.32 6.17
N MET A 136 19.38 1.22 5.67
CA MET A 136 18.07 0.68 6.06
C MET A 136 18.17 -0.34 7.20
N GLY A 137 19.36 -0.54 7.78
CA GLY A 137 19.59 -1.46 8.89
C GLY A 137 19.59 -2.94 8.47
N ILE A 138 19.83 -3.23 7.18
CA ILE A 138 20.02 -4.59 6.67
C ILE A 138 21.51 -4.84 6.57
N ASP A 139 22.01 -5.71 7.44
CA ASP A 139 23.40 -6.15 7.37
C ASP A 139 23.53 -7.29 6.35
N ILE A 140 23.93 -6.95 5.14
CA ILE A 140 24.25 -7.93 4.10
C ILE A 140 25.74 -8.19 4.12
N ARG A 141 26.11 -9.39 4.56
CA ARG A 141 27.51 -9.82 4.60
C ARG A 141 28.14 -9.89 3.22
N ASP A 142 27.39 -10.42 2.24
CA ASP A 142 27.88 -10.60 0.88
C ASP A 142 26.80 -10.18 -0.16
N PRO A 143 26.96 -9.03 -0.85
CA PRO A 143 26.06 -8.63 -1.94
C PRO A 143 26.07 -9.58 -3.14
N ASP A 144 27.09 -10.44 -3.29
CA ASP A 144 27.16 -11.41 -4.37
C ASP A 144 26.33 -12.68 -4.10
N GLN A 145 25.86 -12.90 -2.85
CA GLN A 145 24.98 -14.03 -2.57
C GLN A 145 23.66 -13.93 -3.36
N PRO A 146 23.08 -15.09 -3.78
CA PRO A 146 21.79 -15.10 -4.45
C PRO A 146 20.68 -14.49 -3.59
N VAL A 147 19.83 -13.63 -4.17
CA VAL A 147 18.74 -12.96 -3.43
C VAL A 147 17.72 -13.96 -2.87
N GLY A 148 17.62 -15.15 -3.47
CA GLY A 148 16.76 -16.23 -2.99
C GLY A 148 17.18 -16.78 -1.61
N THR A 149 18.40 -16.52 -1.13
CA THR A 149 18.85 -16.91 0.22
C THR A 149 18.34 -15.98 1.31
N LEU A 150 17.81 -14.82 0.95
CA LEU A 150 17.24 -13.86 1.87
C LEU A 150 15.85 -14.30 2.34
N SER A 151 15.49 -13.94 3.57
CA SER A 151 14.13 -14.07 4.07
C SER A 151 13.15 -13.19 3.28
N GLY A 152 11.85 -13.47 3.37
CA GLY A 152 10.82 -12.66 2.70
C GLY A 152 10.90 -11.17 3.06
N GLY A 153 11.08 -10.84 4.34
CA GLY A 153 11.22 -9.46 4.80
C GLY A 153 12.49 -8.77 4.29
N GLU A 154 13.63 -9.49 4.20
CA GLU A 154 14.86 -8.94 3.61
C GLU A 154 14.72 -8.68 2.13
N ARG A 155 14.10 -9.60 1.37
CA ARG A 155 13.79 -9.36 -0.05
C ARG A 155 12.89 -8.14 -0.25
N GLN A 156 11.84 -8.01 0.55
CA GLN A 156 10.97 -6.82 0.53
C GLN A 156 11.76 -5.55 0.77
N SER A 157 12.68 -5.60 1.72
CA SER A 157 13.54 -4.47 2.08
C SER A 157 14.52 -4.10 0.95
N VAL A 158 15.06 -5.07 0.24
CA VAL A 158 15.89 -4.83 -0.97
C VAL A 158 15.08 -4.10 -2.04
N ALA A 159 13.81 -4.50 -2.27
CA ALA A 159 12.95 -3.84 -3.24
C ALA A 159 12.63 -2.39 -2.85
N ILE A 160 12.36 -2.14 -1.57
CA ILE A 160 12.10 -0.78 -1.04
C ILE A 160 13.38 0.06 -1.16
N ALA A 161 14.53 -0.45 -0.72
CA ALA A 161 15.81 0.26 -0.81
C ALA A 161 16.17 0.63 -2.26
N ARG A 162 15.93 -0.29 -3.20
CA ARG A 162 16.08 -0.04 -4.62
C ARG A 162 15.21 1.12 -5.09
N ALA A 163 13.93 1.12 -4.77
CA ALA A 163 13.01 2.18 -5.17
C ALA A 163 13.46 3.55 -4.62
N VAL A 164 13.87 3.60 -3.36
CA VAL A 164 14.39 4.82 -2.71
C VAL A 164 15.70 5.28 -3.36
N HIS A 165 16.64 4.38 -3.64
CA HIS A 165 17.92 4.69 -4.29
C HIS A 165 17.74 5.33 -5.67
N PHE A 166 16.79 4.82 -6.46
CA PHE A 166 16.50 5.35 -7.79
C PHE A 166 15.59 6.58 -7.79
N GLY A 167 15.41 7.24 -6.65
CA GLY A 167 14.82 8.57 -6.57
C GLY A 167 13.30 8.58 -6.47
N ALA A 168 12.70 7.56 -5.85
CA ALA A 168 11.27 7.58 -5.55
C ALA A 168 10.92 8.82 -4.71
N LYS A 169 9.96 9.60 -5.19
CA LYS A 169 9.27 10.66 -4.44
C LYS A 169 7.99 10.14 -3.80
N VAL A 170 7.29 9.25 -4.53
CA VAL A 170 6.16 8.46 -4.04
C VAL A 170 6.50 6.99 -4.17
N LEU A 171 6.33 6.26 -3.07
CA LEU A 171 6.57 4.83 -2.97
C LEU A 171 5.24 4.12 -2.73
N ILE A 172 4.79 3.33 -3.70
CA ILE A 172 3.59 2.50 -3.61
C ILE A 172 4.02 1.10 -3.19
N LEU A 173 3.48 0.60 -2.09
CA LEU A 173 3.78 -0.71 -1.51
C LEU A 173 2.51 -1.56 -1.50
N ASP A 174 2.45 -2.55 -2.39
CA ASP A 174 1.31 -3.45 -2.54
C ASP A 174 1.45 -4.66 -1.63
N GLU A 175 0.68 -4.71 -0.55
CA GLU A 175 0.65 -5.79 0.45
C GLU A 175 2.06 -6.21 0.95
N PRO A 176 2.95 -5.27 1.34
CA PRO A 176 4.36 -5.58 1.59
C PRO A 176 4.60 -6.44 2.82
N THR A 177 3.59 -6.61 3.66
CA THR A 177 3.65 -7.44 4.88
C THR A 177 2.80 -8.71 4.79
N ALA A 178 2.15 -8.96 3.63
CA ALA A 178 1.41 -10.19 3.41
C ALA A 178 2.33 -11.40 3.44
N SER A 179 1.89 -12.49 4.05
CA SER A 179 2.64 -13.74 4.17
C SER A 179 3.97 -13.66 4.94
N LEU A 180 4.20 -12.57 5.67
CA LEU A 180 5.35 -12.40 6.54
C LEU A 180 5.00 -12.71 8.01
N GLY A 181 5.92 -13.36 8.72
CA GLY A 181 5.80 -13.48 10.18
C GLY A 181 5.96 -12.13 10.88
N VAL A 182 5.47 -12.01 12.11
CA VAL A 182 5.42 -10.76 12.89
C VAL A 182 6.76 -10.02 12.92
N LYS A 183 7.87 -10.74 13.13
CA LYS A 183 9.21 -10.14 13.16
C LYS A 183 9.61 -9.54 11.80
N GLN A 184 9.31 -10.25 10.72
CA GLN A 184 9.63 -9.81 9.35
C GLN A 184 8.75 -8.62 8.93
N ALA A 185 7.46 -8.65 9.26
CA ALA A 185 6.56 -7.52 9.05
C ALA A 185 7.06 -6.27 9.79
N GLY A 186 7.49 -6.41 11.06
CA GLY A 186 8.07 -5.31 11.82
C GLY A 186 9.34 -4.71 11.19
N VAL A 187 10.14 -5.51 10.49
CA VAL A 187 11.28 -5.02 9.71
C VAL A 187 10.79 -4.13 8.56
N VAL A 188 9.83 -4.61 7.77
CA VAL A 188 9.26 -3.87 6.63
C VAL A 188 8.61 -2.56 7.09
N LEU A 189 7.82 -2.58 8.18
CA LEU A 189 7.19 -1.37 8.73
C LEU A 189 8.23 -0.31 9.15
N ARG A 190 9.39 -0.71 9.70
CA ARG A 190 10.48 0.22 9.98
C ARG A 190 10.99 0.92 8.72
N TYR A 191 11.10 0.21 7.59
CA TYR A 191 11.55 0.82 6.33
C TYR A 191 10.54 1.80 5.76
N ILE A 192 9.26 1.55 5.95
CA ILE A 192 8.20 2.50 5.61
C ILE A 192 8.39 3.80 6.40
N VAL A 193 8.62 3.70 7.71
CA VAL A 193 8.89 4.88 8.56
C VAL A 193 10.18 5.60 8.13
N GLN A 194 11.24 4.88 7.78
CA GLN A 194 12.48 5.48 7.29
C GLN A 194 12.31 6.18 5.94
N ALA A 195 11.52 5.62 5.02
CA ALA A 195 11.19 6.27 3.74
C ALA A 195 10.42 7.57 3.99
N LYS A 196 9.41 7.54 4.87
CA LYS A 196 8.69 8.72 5.34
C LYS A 196 9.62 9.79 5.91
N GLN A 197 10.55 9.42 6.81
CA GLN A 197 11.52 10.35 7.40
C GLN A 197 12.46 11.00 6.39
N ARG A 198 12.67 10.37 5.24
CA ARG A 198 13.43 10.93 4.10
C ARG A 198 12.59 11.86 3.21
N GLY A 199 11.34 12.15 3.60
CA GLY A 199 10.42 13.01 2.84
C GLY A 199 9.71 12.31 1.69
N ILE A 200 9.77 10.99 1.60
CA ILE A 200 9.06 10.22 0.56
C ILE A 200 7.60 10.08 0.98
N GLY A 201 6.67 10.37 0.06
CA GLY A 201 5.26 10.04 0.24
C GLY A 201 5.06 8.54 0.05
N VAL A 202 4.38 7.87 0.98
CA VAL A 202 4.19 6.42 0.91
C VAL A 202 2.71 6.08 0.77
N ILE A 203 2.36 5.25 -0.19
CA ILE A 203 1.06 4.57 -0.26
C ILE A 203 1.28 3.15 0.24
N PHE A 204 0.76 2.85 1.42
CA PHE A 204 0.83 1.52 2.03
C PHE A 204 -0.51 0.81 1.85
N ILE A 205 -0.52 -0.20 0.99
CA ILE A 205 -1.72 -0.99 0.72
C ILE A 205 -1.73 -2.23 1.60
N SER A 206 -2.82 -2.45 2.31
CA SER A 206 -3.01 -3.66 3.12
C SER A 206 -4.48 -3.97 3.35
N HIS A 207 -4.76 -5.24 3.62
CA HIS A 207 -6.02 -5.69 4.20
C HIS A 207 -5.91 -5.88 5.73
N ASN A 208 -4.72 -5.63 6.32
CA ASN A 208 -4.48 -5.80 7.75
C ASN A 208 -4.35 -4.44 8.47
N PRO A 209 -5.39 -4.01 9.22
CA PRO A 209 -5.37 -2.74 9.95
C PRO A 209 -4.28 -2.69 11.03
N HIS A 210 -3.91 -3.82 11.64
CA HIS A 210 -2.87 -3.87 12.68
C HIS A 210 -1.47 -3.59 12.13
N HIS A 211 -1.23 -3.84 10.83
CA HIS A 211 0.02 -3.45 10.17
C HIS A 211 -0.02 -2.01 9.67
N ALA A 212 -1.18 -1.52 9.23
CA ALA A 212 -1.35 -0.18 8.70
C ALA A 212 -1.34 0.89 9.79
N TYR A 213 -2.08 0.68 10.87
CA TYR A 213 -2.28 1.69 11.91
C TYR A 213 -0.99 2.20 12.58
N PRO A 214 0.02 1.36 12.90
CA PRO A 214 1.26 1.83 13.53
C PRO A 214 2.06 2.82 12.67
N VAL A 215 1.95 2.77 11.36
CA VAL A 215 2.78 3.56 10.42
C VAL A 215 2.00 4.60 9.65
N GLY A 216 0.67 4.47 9.53
CA GLY A 216 -0.21 5.34 8.77
C GLY A 216 -0.40 6.71 9.42
N ASP A 217 -0.43 7.75 8.62
CA ASP A 217 -0.84 9.12 8.98
C ASP A 217 -2.24 9.41 8.47
N HIS A 218 -2.63 8.77 7.37
CA HIS A 218 -3.90 8.93 6.69
C HIS A 218 -4.43 7.56 6.24
N PHE A 219 -5.75 7.34 6.33
CA PHE A 219 -6.38 6.07 6.03
C PHE A 219 -7.51 6.26 5.02
N VAL A 220 -7.38 5.65 3.85
CA VAL A 220 -8.41 5.59 2.82
C VAL A 220 -8.92 4.15 2.76
N ILE A 221 -10.19 3.96 3.04
CA ILE A 221 -10.84 2.66 3.01
C ILE A 221 -11.59 2.52 1.69
N LEU A 222 -11.20 1.55 0.89
CA LEU A 222 -11.82 1.25 -0.39
C LEU A 222 -12.76 0.07 -0.25
N ARG A 223 -13.98 0.21 -0.78
CA ARG A 223 -15.00 -0.85 -0.77
C ARG A 223 -15.75 -0.82 -2.10
N ARG A 224 -15.81 -1.98 -2.78
CA ARG A 224 -16.52 -2.14 -4.07
C ARG A 224 -16.18 -1.05 -5.11
N GLY A 225 -14.91 -0.69 -5.19
CA GLY A 225 -14.40 0.30 -6.13
C GLY A 225 -14.68 1.76 -5.77
N GLN A 226 -15.15 2.07 -4.57
CA GLN A 226 -15.42 3.42 -4.09
C GLN A 226 -14.71 3.70 -2.76
N VAL A 227 -14.46 4.96 -2.45
CA VAL A 227 -13.97 5.36 -1.13
C VAL A 227 -15.14 5.27 -0.15
N TYR A 228 -15.00 4.39 0.82
CA TYR A 228 -15.97 4.21 1.92
C TYR A 228 -15.65 5.10 3.10
N GLY A 229 -14.37 5.41 3.31
CA GLY A 229 -13.91 6.27 4.39
C GLY A 229 -12.54 6.89 4.07
N ASP A 230 -12.33 8.10 4.55
CA ASP A 230 -11.12 8.90 4.36
C ASP A 230 -10.86 9.68 5.66
N PHE A 231 -9.81 9.31 6.41
CA PHE A 231 -9.58 9.78 7.78
C PHE A 231 -8.11 10.08 8.04
N ALA A 232 -7.85 11.16 8.71
CA ALA A 232 -6.56 11.37 9.36
C ALA A 232 -6.43 10.46 10.61
N ARG A 233 -5.19 10.16 11.00
CA ARG A 233 -4.91 9.26 12.14
C ARG A 233 -5.57 9.72 13.45
N GLU A 234 -5.69 11.02 13.64
CA GLU A 234 -6.26 11.63 14.83
C GLU A 234 -7.79 11.45 14.93
N GLU A 235 -8.43 11.20 13.78
CA GLU A 235 -9.89 11.07 13.68
C GLU A 235 -10.38 9.64 13.93
N LEU A 236 -9.50 8.64 13.77
CA LEU A 236 -9.90 7.24 13.82
C LEU A 236 -8.91 6.37 14.61
N GLY A 237 -9.37 5.77 15.72
CA GLY A 237 -8.59 4.80 16.48
C GLY A 237 -8.49 3.44 15.78
N LEU A 238 -7.57 2.58 16.24
CA LEU A 238 -7.39 1.24 15.67
C LEU A 238 -8.68 0.41 15.67
N GLU A 239 -9.44 0.45 16.76
CA GLU A 239 -10.72 -0.26 16.87
C GLU A 239 -11.74 0.21 15.83
N GLY A 240 -11.84 1.53 15.64
CA GLY A 240 -12.70 2.10 14.61
C GLY A 240 -12.26 1.70 13.20
N LEU A 241 -10.95 1.67 12.94
CA LEU A 241 -10.39 1.22 11.66
C LEU A 241 -10.73 -0.25 11.39
N VAL A 242 -10.57 -1.12 12.39
CA VAL A 242 -10.93 -2.54 12.31
C VAL A 242 -12.43 -2.70 12.02
N GLN A 243 -13.30 -1.98 12.73
CA GLN A 243 -14.75 -2.04 12.52
C GLN A 243 -15.16 -1.58 11.11
N MET A 244 -14.54 -0.50 10.59
CA MET A 244 -14.84 -0.03 9.24
C MET A 244 -14.38 -0.99 8.16
N MET A 245 -13.26 -1.68 8.37
CA MET A 245 -12.75 -2.69 7.45
C MET A 245 -13.56 -3.99 7.52
N ALA A 246 -14.02 -4.40 8.69
CA ALA A 246 -14.79 -5.64 8.88
C ALA A 246 -16.17 -5.62 8.19
N GLY A 247 -16.63 -4.47 7.71
CA GLY A 247 -17.86 -4.36 6.92
C GLY A 247 -19.08 -4.94 7.65
N GLY A 248 -19.65 -4.20 8.61
CA GLY A 248 -20.75 -4.68 9.45
C GLY A 248 -21.87 -5.44 8.72
N GLU A 249 -22.27 -4.96 7.51
CA GLU A 249 -23.29 -5.67 6.70
C GLU A 249 -22.83 -7.03 6.15
N GLU A 250 -21.55 -7.22 5.86
CA GLU A 250 -21.04 -8.52 5.38
C GLU A 250 -20.96 -9.55 6.51
N LEU A 251 -20.61 -9.10 7.71
CA LEU A 251 -20.64 -9.95 8.92
C LEU A 251 -22.09 -10.31 9.29
N GLU A 252 -23.03 -9.37 9.22
CA GLU A 252 -24.47 -9.64 9.43
C GLU A 252 -25.01 -10.63 8.38
N ASN A 253 -24.67 -10.45 7.10
CA ASN A 253 -25.07 -11.39 6.06
C ASN A 253 -24.47 -12.78 6.28
N LEU A 254 -23.19 -12.87 6.69
CA LEU A 254 -22.54 -14.13 7.01
C LEU A 254 -23.19 -14.80 8.22
N ALA A 255 -23.52 -14.03 9.27
CA ALA A 255 -24.24 -14.52 10.43
C ALA A 255 -25.59 -15.14 10.04
N HIS A 256 -26.38 -14.41 9.22
CA HIS A 256 -27.66 -14.90 8.69
C HIS A 256 -27.51 -16.14 7.78
N GLU A 257 -26.44 -16.24 6.97
CA GLU A 257 -26.17 -17.45 6.18
C GLU A 257 -25.83 -18.64 7.07
N LEU A 258 -25.02 -18.43 8.12
CA LEU A 258 -24.69 -19.47 9.09
C LEU A 258 -25.93 -19.94 9.87
N GLU A 259 -26.81 -19.02 10.26
CA GLU A 259 -28.08 -19.37 10.90
C GLU A 259 -29.00 -20.20 9.99
N ARG A 260 -29.11 -19.80 8.68
CA ARG A 260 -29.88 -20.59 7.71
C ARG A 260 -29.28 -21.98 7.52
N ALA A 261 -27.97 -22.10 7.45
CA ALA A 261 -27.28 -23.39 7.33
C ALA A 261 -27.48 -24.25 8.61
N ALA A 262 -27.53 -23.63 9.77
CA ALA A 262 -27.79 -24.28 11.05
C ALA A 262 -29.21 -24.84 11.18
N ALA A 263 -30.16 -24.36 10.38
CA ALA A 263 -31.55 -24.84 10.42
C ALA A 263 -31.72 -26.25 9.80
N GLY A 264 -30.71 -26.82 9.13
CA GLY A 264 -30.82 -28.05 8.33
C GLY A 264 -29.82 -29.18 8.61
N GLY A 265 -28.94 -29.15 9.63
CA GLY A 265 -27.87 -30.14 9.73
C GLY A 265 -27.33 -30.48 11.13
N THR A 266 -26.49 -31.52 11.17
CA THR A 266 -25.82 -32.07 12.38
C THR A 266 -24.77 -31.12 13.01
N ALA A 267 -24.37 -30.04 12.36
CA ALA A 267 -23.46 -29.02 12.86
C ALA A 267 -24.18 -27.76 13.38
N ALA A 268 -25.49 -27.85 13.60
CA ALA A 268 -26.35 -26.71 13.93
C ALA A 268 -25.90 -25.90 15.16
N GLU A 269 -25.35 -26.55 16.17
CA GLU A 269 -24.93 -25.86 17.40
C GLU A 269 -23.64 -25.05 17.20
N ASP A 270 -22.69 -25.61 16.47
CA ASP A 270 -21.41 -24.90 16.18
C ASP A 270 -21.63 -23.72 15.23
N LEU A 271 -22.49 -23.87 14.23
CA LEU A 271 -22.90 -22.82 13.33
C LEU A 271 -23.64 -21.67 14.02
N ARG A 272 -24.52 -21.99 14.97
CA ARG A 272 -25.23 -20.98 15.80
C ARG A 272 -24.25 -20.22 16.71
N LYS A 273 -23.27 -20.92 17.31
CA LYS A 273 -22.23 -20.26 18.10
C LYS A 273 -21.40 -19.31 17.26
N ALA A 274 -21.05 -19.71 16.02
CA ALA A 274 -20.32 -18.86 15.09
C ALA A 274 -21.15 -17.64 14.67
N ALA A 275 -22.42 -17.80 14.34
CA ALA A 275 -23.33 -16.71 14.03
C ALA A 275 -23.46 -15.71 15.19
N ALA A 276 -23.68 -16.21 16.42
CA ALA A 276 -23.78 -15.37 17.62
C ALA A 276 -22.49 -14.56 17.91
N LEU A 277 -21.30 -15.12 17.61
CA LEU A 277 -20.05 -14.39 17.75
C LEU A 277 -19.96 -13.24 16.73
N LEU A 278 -20.38 -13.46 15.48
CA LEU A 278 -20.39 -12.42 14.44
C LEU A 278 -21.40 -11.31 14.76
N GLU A 279 -22.59 -11.66 15.27
CA GLU A 279 -23.59 -10.69 15.72
C GLU A 279 -23.09 -9.87 16.91
N ALA A 280 -22.36 -10.47 17.85
CA ALA A 280 -21.78 -9.76 18.98
C ALA A 280 -20.70 -8.73 18.53
N GLU A 281 -19.99 -9.00 17.45
CA GLU A 281 -19.05 -8.05 16.84
C GLU A 281 -19.75 -6.90 16.12
N THR A 282 -20.98 -7.13 15.61
CA THR A 282 -21.79 -6.10 14.94
C THR A 282 -22.69 -5.32 15.91
N GLY A 283 -23.20 -5.98 16.94
CA GLY A 283 -24.19 -5.45 17.91
C GLY A 283 -23.68 -4.35 18.86
N THR A 284 -22.39 -4.04 18.85
CA THR A 284 -21.82 -2.87 19.54
C THR A 284 -22.20 -1.53 18.89
N ARG A 285 -23.01 -1.53 17.83
CA ARG A 285 -23.36 -0.35 17.02
C ARG A 285 -24.66 0.37 17.42
N GLU A 286 -25.61 -0.29 18.06
CA GLU A 286 -26.93 0.33 18.33
C GLU A 286 -26.92 1.39 19.44
N ASP A 287 -25.88 1.47 20.28
CA ASP A 287 -25.82 2.40 21.41
C ASP A 287 -24.92 3.65 21.20
N ARG A 288 -24.42 3.89 19.99
CA ARG A 288 -23.64 5.11 19.72
C ARG A 288 -24.31 5.99 18.66
N GLU A 289 -24.96 7.06 19.14
CA GLU A 289 -25.34 8.19 18.26
C GLU A 289 -24.13 8.66 17.43
N PRO A 290 -24.34 9.03 16.14
CA PRO A 290 -23.28 9.59 15.31
C PRO A 290 -22.73 10.85 15.99
N PRO A 291 -21.41 11.11 15.90
CA PRO A 291 -20.82 12.32 16.47
C PRO A 291 -21.54 13.53 15.89
N GLN A 292 -22.17 14.29 16.77
CA GLN A 292 -22.79 15.57 16.41
C GLN A 292 -21.67 16.51 15.95
N GLY A 293 -21.74 16.94 14.69
CA GLY A 293 -20.86 17.96 14.17
C GLY A 293 -20.89 19.22 15.04
N PRO A 294 -19.83 20.03 15.07
CA PRO A 294 -19.75 21.23 15.90
C PRO A 294 -20.93 22.15 15.59
N ALA A 295 -21.65 22.55 16.65
CA ALA A 295 -22.75 23.49 16.58
C ALA A 295 -22.30 24.81 15.92
N PRO A 296 -23.12 25.43 15.05
CA PRO A 296 -22.81 26.73 14.48
C PRO A 296 -22.71 27.74 15.59
N GLY A 297 -21.55 28.39 15.69
CA GLY A 297 -21.30 29.48 16.66
C GLY A 297 -22.31 30.61 16.49
N PRO A 298 -22.67 31.34 17.59
CA PRO A 298 -23.63 32.43 17.53
C PRO A 298 -23.06 33.56 16.68
N GLY A 299 -23.83 33.94 15.66
CA GLY A 299 -23.52 35.12 14.85
C GLY A 299 -23.56 36.42 15.72
N GLY A 300 -22.56 37.20 15.49
CA GLY A 300 -22.39 38.58 15.96
C GLY A 300 -21.67 39.36 14.87
#